data_adc777a42fa83a03de349c42fb295fc5
#
_entry.id   adc777a42fa83a03de349c42fb295fc5
#
_cell.length_a   1.000
_cell.length_b   1.000
_cell.length_c   1.000
_cell.angle_alpha   90.00
_cell.angle_beta   90.00
_cell.angle_gamma   90.00
#
_symmetry.space_group_name_H-M   'P 1'
#
loop_
_entity.id
_entity.type
_entity.pdbx_description
1 polymer ?
#
loop_
_entity_poly.entity_id
_entity_poly.type
_entity_poly.pdbx_seq_one_letter_code
_entity_poly.pdbx_strand_id
1 'polypeptide(L)'
;MDYRKEYEKWCTDAYFDDATKAELKAIAGDEKEIEDRFYRTLEFGTAGLRGVIGAGTNRMNIYTVRQATQGLANYILSQNGQNKGVAIAHDSRLMADEFTDAAALCLAANGIKAYVFKSLRPVPELSFAVRELGCIAGIVITASHNPREYNGYKVYWEDGAQVTPPHDTSIMDEVGKVTSFDMVKTMDKEEAVKAGLYEVISDDVDEKYFAELRNLSIHPEIIKQMAKDIKIVYTPLHGTGLEPVKRVLKDMGFENVYIEPQQAVADGHFPTAPYPNPENPDAWELALKLAKEKDADIVLATDPDADRLGVYCKDTKTGEYVTFTGNMSAMLIAEYILGQKRANGTMPENPVLVESIVSTDMAKAIAAAYGVELVEVLTGFKYIGEQMLKYEKSGDKNYVFGFEESYGCLPGTYARDKDAPAAVCMLCEVAAYYKSQGKTLWDGMIEMYEKYGYYREGIATMTLKGIDGAAQIQEIMNRARSNAPEKLGDFDVLAVRDYKADTRKDMKTGEVTATGLPSSNVLYFELSDDAWCCVRPSGTEPKIKFYVGVKGTSLEGADKTLEELKAEVLKKFE
;
A
#
# COMPACT_ATOMS: atom_id res chain seq x y z
N MET A 1 8.46 -3.11 30.99
CA MET A 1 8.10 -4.55 31.19
C MET A 1 9.32 -5.30 31.66
N ASP A 2 9.20 -6.23 32.60
CA ASP A 2 10.31 -7.13 32.99
C ASP A 2 10.32 -8.29 31.97
N TYR A 3 11.18 -8.19 30.96
CA TYR A 3 11.23 -9.11 29.83
C TYR A 3 11.57 -10.56 30.25
N ARG A 4 12.39 -10.75 31.31
CA ARG A 4 12.70 -12.09 31.81
C ARG A 4 11.51 -12.76 32.46
N LYS A 5 10.75 -12.01 33.24
CA LYS A 5 9.54 -12.48 33.89
C LYS A 5 8.47 -12.89 32.88
N GLU A 6 8.33 -12.09 31.82
CA GLU A 6 7.41 -12.42 30.72
C GLU A 6 7.87 -13.67 29.95
N TYR A 7 9.16 -13.78 29.63
CA TYR A 7 9.71 -14.98 29.00
C TYR A 7 9.45 -16.24 29.86
N GLU A 8 9.74 -16.22 31.15
CA GLU A 8 9.51 -17.34 32.09
C GLU A 8 8.02 -17.73 32.15
N LYS A 9 7.13 -16.72 32.17
CA LYS A 9 5.69 -16.94 32.14
C LYS A 9 5.29 -17.68 30.84
N TRP A 10 5.74 -17.22 29.68
CA TRP A 10 5.42 -17.86 28.41
C TRP A 10 5.98 -19.29 28.30
N CYS A 11 7.10 -19.58 28.95
CA CYS A 11 7.68 -20.92 28.98
C CYS A 11 6.91 -21.89 29.86
N THR A 12 6.18 -21.43 30.88
CA THR A 12 5.62 -22.28 31.96
C THR A 12 4.09 -22.29 32.03
N ASP A 13 3.43 -21.20 31.64
CA ASP A 13 1.98 -21.07 31.71
C ASP A 13 1.27 -22.04 30.78
N ALA A 14 0.22 -22.68 31.28
CA ALA A 14 -0.61 -23.63 30.50
C ALA A 14 -1.39 -22.98 29.35
N TYR A 15 -1.53 -21.67 29.34
CA TYR A 15 -2.18 -20.92 28.27
C TYR A 15 -1.45 -21.07 26.92
N PHE A 16 -0.13 -21.16 26.96
CA PHE A 16 0.69 -21.28 25.74
C PHE A 16 0.85 -22.74 25.34
N ASP A 17 0.81 -22.98 24.03
CA ASP A 17 0.96 -24.32 23.47
C ASP A 17 2.41 -24.85 23.56
N ASP A 18 2.55 -26.15 23.28
CA ASP A 18 3.85 -26.82 23.40
C ASP A 18 4.85 -26.37 22.33
N ALA A 19 4.38 -25.97 21.13
CA ALA A 19 5.24 -25.47 20.06
C ALA A 19 5.85 -24.12 20.44
N THR A 20 5.04 -23.18 20.95
CA THR A 20 5.48 -21.90 21.50
C THR A 20 6.52 -22.08 22.62
N LYS A 21 6.25 -23.00 23.56
CA LYS A 21 7.19 -23.31 24.66
C LYS A 21 8.49 -23.92 24.16
N ALA A 22 8.42 -24.79 23.13
CA ALA A 22 9.61 -25.40 22.55
C ALA A 22 10.49 -24.36 21.81
N GLU A 23 9.86 -23.44 21.07
CA GLU A 23 10.55 -22.33 20.41
C GLU A 23 11.29 -21.45 21.44
N LEU A 24 10.61 -21.07 22.52
CA LEU A 24 11.22 -20.25 23.59
C LEU A 24 12.36 -20.98 24.31
N LYS A 25 12.22 -22.28 24.57
CA LYS A 25 13.30 -23.08 25.15
C LYS A 25 14.54 -23.14 24.26
N ALA A 26 14.38 -23.11 22.94
CA ALA A 26 15.50 -23.14 22.00
C ALA A 26 16.38 -21.88 22.10
N ILE A 27 15.83 -20.75 22.54
CA ILE A 27 16.57 -19.48 22.72
C ILE A 27 16.99 -19.21 24.18
N ALA A 28 16.83 -20.19 25.10
CA ALA A 28 17.07 -19.99 26.54
C ALA A 28 18.47 -19.46 26.92
N GLY A 29 19.47 -19.66 26.03
CA GLY A 29 20.85 -19.17 26.21
C GLY A 29 21.14 -17.85 25.48
N ASP A 30 20.19 -17.30 24.72
CA ASP A 30 20.36 -16.07 23.96
C ASP A 30 19.60 -14.89 24.61
N GLU A 31 20.30 -14.19 25.49
CA GLU A 31 19.73 -13.07 26.25
C GLU A 31 19.22 -11.94 25.36
N LYS A 32 19.92 -11.65 24.26
CA LYS A 32 19.54 -10.57 23.34
C LYS A 32 18.25 -10.90 22.60
N GLU A 33 18.11 -12.14 22.17
CA GLU A 33 16.90 -12.61 21.50
C GLU A 33 15.71 -12.65 22.48
N ILE A 34 15.93 -13.07 23.75
CA ILE A 34 14.90 -13.02 24.78
C ILE A 34 14.47 -11.58 25.04
N GLU A 35 15.41 -10.66 25.23
CA GLU A 35 15.11 -9.24 25.44
C GLU A 35 14.33 -8.67 24.25
N ASP A 36 14.77 -8.90 23.00
CA ASP A 36 14.11 -8.39 21.81
C ASP A 36 12.67 -8.89 21.65
N ARG A 37 12.39 -10.13 22.05
CA ARG A 37 11.04 -10.71 22.00
C ARG A 37 10.09 -10.22 23.09
N PHE A 38 10.62 -9.73 24.23
CA PHE A 38 9.80 -9.46 25.42
C PHE A 38 9.98 -8.07 26.05
N TYR A 39 10.86 -7.18 25.51
CA TYR A 39 11.08 -5.85 26.12
C TYR A 39 9.85 -4.94 26.02
N ARG A 40 8.95 -5.20 25.09
CA ARG A 40 7.68 -4.49 24.87
C ARG A 40 6.60 -5.43 24.33
N THR A 41 5.38 -4.92 24.22
CA THR A 41 4.30 -5.55 23.45
C THR A 41 4.37 -5.03 22.03
N LEU A 42 4.03 -5.87 21.04
CA LEU A 42 3.88 -5.45 19.65
C LEU A 42 2.77 -4.39 19.58
N GLU A 43 3.12 -3.21 19.10
CA GLU A 43 2.20 -2.08 19.07
C GLU A 43 1.16 -2.25 17.95
N PHE A 44 -0.11 -2.09 18.33
CA PHE A 44 -1.18 -1.89 17.36
C PHE A 44 -1.15 -0.42 16.92
N GLY A 45 -0.63 -0.17 15.74
CA GLY A 45 -0.54 1.18 15.16
C GLY A 45 -1.82 1.58 14.43
N THR A 46 -1.84 2.78 13.87
CA THR A 46 -2.98 3.33 13.09
C THR A 46 -3.35 2.51 11.84
N ALA A 47 -2.55 1.52 11.49
CA ALA A 47 -2.76 0.63 10.34
C ALA A 47 -2.94 -0.84 10.76
N GLY A 48 -2.85 -1.17 12.05
CA GLY A 48 -2.88 -2.52 12.59
C GLY A 48 -1.54 -2.98 13.17
N LEU A 49 -1.28 -4.31 13.18
CA LEU A 49 -0.03 -4.91 13.64
C LEU A 49 0.91 -5.18 12.46
N ARG A 50 2.21 -5.09 12.73
CA ARG A 50 3.26 -5.62 11.83
C ARG A 50 4.48 -6.02 12.65
N GLY A 51 4.99 -7.22 12.47
CA GLY A 51 6.16 -7.69 13.21
C GLY A 51 6.73 -8.99 12.66
N VAL A 52 7.86 -9.38 13.22
CA VAL A 52 8.50 -10.67 12.95
C VAL A 52 7.63 -11.78 13.55
N ILE A 53 7.46 -12.89 12.82
CA ILE A 53 6.73 -14.08 13.27
C ILE A 53 7.54 -14.78 14.36
N GLY A 54 6.89 -15.21 15.44
CA GLY A 54 7.52 -15.99 16.49
C GLY A 54 6.86 -15.84 17.86
N ALA A 55 7.33 -16.62 18.82
CA ALA A 55 6.89 -16.55 20.21
C ALA A 55 7.43 -15.30 20.90
N GLY A 56 6.57 -14.60 21.64
CA GLY A 56 6.92 -13.41 22.42
C GLY A 56 5.91 -12.27 22.27
N THR A 57 5.95 -11.34 23.22
CA THR A 57 5.03 -10.19 23.24
C THR A 57 5.30 -9.18 22.14
N ASN A 58 6.56 -9.08 21.65
CA ASN A 58 6.99 -8.21 20.55
C ASN A 58 7.11 -8.99 19.23
N ARG A 59 6.25 -9.98 19.01
CA ARG A 59 6.21 -10.83 17.81
C ARG A 59 4.79 -11.02 17.31
N MET A 60 4.66 -11.31 16.00
CA MET A 60 3.41 -11.79 15.40
C MET A 60 3.23 -13.28 15.72
N ASN A 61 2.18 -13.60 16.42
CA ASN A 61 1.75 -14.95 16.77
C ASN A 61 0.25 -14.99 17.02
N ILE A 62 -0.31 -16.19 17.21
CA ILE A 62 -1.75 -16.37 17.44
C ILE A 62 -2.25 -15.61 18.70
N TYR A 63 -1.41 -15.42 19.69
CA TYR A 63 -1.79 -14.74 20.94
C TYR A 63 -1.89 -13.23 20.75
N THR A 64 -0.92 -12.61 20.05
CA THR A 64 -0.94 -11.18 19.75
C THR A 64 -2.06 -10.84 18.74
N VAL A 65 -2.32 -11.73 17.77
CA VAL A 65 -3.47 -11.59 16.84
C VAL A 65 -4.79 -11.68 17.58
N ARG A 66 -4.98 -12.66 18.49
CA ARG A 66 -6.20 -12.78 19.29
C ARG A 66 -6.40 -11.56 20.20
N GLN A 67 -5.34 -11.04 20.81
CA GLN A 67 -5.40 -9.84 21.66
C GLN A 67 -5.88 -8.62 20.86
N ALA A 68 -5.30 -8.40 19.69
CA ALA A 68 -5.73 -7.33 18.79
C ALA A 68 -7.18 -7.51 18.33
N THR A 69 -7.56 -8.75 17.99
CA THR A 69 -8.92 -9.06 17.55
C THR A 69 -9.94 -8.90 18.68
N GLN A 70 -9.57 -9.22 19.93
CA GLN A 70 -10.44 -8.96 21.07
C GLN A 70 -10.71 -7.46 21.25
N GLY A 71 -9.68 -6.61 21.09
CA GLY A 71 -9.86 -5.15 21.13
C GLY A 71 -10.77 -4.67 19.98
N LEU A 72 -10.56 -5.16 18.77
CA LEU A 72 -11.45 -4.86 17.64
C LEU A 72 -12.89 -5.33 17.90
N ALA A 73 -13.08 -6.53 18.45
CA ALA A 73 -14.40 -7.05 18.82
C ALA A 73 -15.09 -6.16 19.85
N ASN A 74 -14.36 -5.72 20.89
CA ASN A 74 -14.89 -4.80 21.90
C ASN A 74 -15.36 -3.48 21.25
N TYR A 75 -14.56 -2.93 20.33
CA TYR A 75 -14.94 -1.72 19.60
C TYR A 75 -16.19 -1.94 18.73
N ILE A 76 -16.25 -3.02 17.96
CA ILE A 76 -17.43 -3.37 17.14
C ILE A 76 -18.70 -3.49 17.99
N LEU A 77 -18.59 -4.14 19.15
CA LEU A 77 -19.70 -4.26 20.10
C LEU A 77 -20.15 -2.89 20.63
N SER A 78 -19.22 -1.99 20.93
CA SER A 78 -19.53 -0.62 21.36
C SER A 78 -20.26 0.20 20.31
N GLN A 79 -20.05 -0.14 19.01
CA GLN A 79 -20.74 0.48 17.87
C GLN A 79 -22.05 -0.25 17.50
N ASN A 80 -22.48 -1.27 18.24
CA ASN A 80 -23.63 -2.15 17.94
C ASN A 80 -23.53 -2.81 16.54
N GLY A 81 -22.30 -3.07 16.07
CA GLY A 81 -21.99 -3.57 14.72
C GLY A 81 -21.95 -5.10 14.59
N GLN A 82 -22.16 -5.86 15.68
CA GLN A 82 -21.97 -7.31 15.72
C GLN A 82 -22.80 -8.09 14.66
N ASN A 83 -23.94 -7.56 14.25
CA ASN A 83 -24.83 -8.23 13.30
C ASN A 83 -24.36 -8.10 11.83
N LYS A 84 -23.42 -7.21 11.53
CA LYS A 84 -22.88 -7.02 10.17
C LYS A 84 -21.75 -7.99 9.83
N GLY A 85 -21.05 -8.50 10.84
CA GLY A 85 -19.92 -9.40 10.67
C GLY A 85 -18.64 -8.72 10.20
N VAL A 86 -17.57 -9.51 10.02
CA VAL A 86 -16.24 -9.09 9.62
C VAL A 86 -15.72 -9.98 8.50
N ALA A 87 -15.26 -9.40 7.38
CA ALA A 87 -14.61 -10.14 6.30
C ALA A 87 -13.12 -10.32 6.59
N ILE A 88 -12.55 -11.50 6.28
CA ILE A 88 -11.14 -11.81 6.55
C ILE A 88 -10.48 -12.40 5.30
N ALA A 89 -9.35 -11.83 4.89
CA ALA A 89 -8.48 -12.33 3.84
C ALA A 89 -7.04 -12.45 4.34
N HIS A 90 -6.21 -13.16 3.60
CA HIS A 90 -4.78 -13.30 3.88
C HIS A 90 -3.96 -13.44 2.59
N ASP A 91 -2.67 -13.14 2.67
CA ASP A 91 -1.71 -13.41 1.61
C ASP A 91 -1.06 -14.80 1.75
N SER A 92 0.04 -15.03 1.02
CA SER A 92 0.76 -16.31 0.99
C SER A 92 1.75 -16.52 2.15
N ARG A 93 1.86 -15.56 3.08
CA ARG A 93 2.88 -15.58 4.14
C ARG A 93 2.70 -16.74 5.10
N LEU A 94 3.83 -17.12 5.73
CA LEU A 94 3.83 -18.13 6.80
C LEU A 94 2.86 -17.73 7.90
N MET A 95 2.17 -18.69 8.51
CA MET A 95 1.19 -18.53 9.58
C MET A 95 -0.08 -17.73 9.17
N ALA A 96 -0.29 -17.46 7.88
CA ALA A 96 -1.43 -16.65 7.44
C ALA A 96 -2.77 -17.35 7.72
N ASP A 97 -2.87 -18.66 7.48
CA ASP A 97 -4.05 -19.46 7.78
C ASP A 97 -4.33 -19.51 9.29
N GLU A 98 -3.30 -19.75 10.11
CA GLU A 98 -3.41 -19.83 11.57
C GLU A 98 -3.83 -18.49 12.18
N PHE A 99 -3.29 -17.37 11.67
CA PHE A 99 -3.67 -16.03 12.12
C PHE A 99 -5.09 -15.68 11.68
N THR A 100 -5.49 -16.10 10.50
CA THR A 100 -6.88 -15.95 10.00
C THR A 100 -7.86 -16.68 10.91
N ASP A 101 -7.60 -17.95 11.22
CA ASP A 101 -8.43 -18.72 12.13
C ASP A 101 -8.43 -18.13 13.55
N ALA A 102 -7.26 -17.69 14.06
CA ALA A 102 -7.15 -17.05 15.37
C ALA A 102 -8.03 -15.80 15.47
N ALA A 103 -8.06 -14.97 14.43
CA ALA A 103 -8.93 -13.79 14.35
C ALA A 103 -10.41 -14.18 14.23
N ALA A 104 -10.76 -15.07 13.31
CA ALA A 104 -12.12 -15.50 13.06
C ALA A 104 -12.78 -16.12 14.31
N LEU A 105 -12.05 -17.00 15.02
CA LEU A 105 -12.57 -17.69 16.21
C LEU A 105 -12.66 -16.76 17.43
N CYS A 106 -11.83 -15.73 17.50
CA CYS A 106 -11.96 -14.69 18.52
C CYS A 106 -13.22 -13.82 18.25
N LEU A 107 -13.47 -13.42 17.01
CA LEU A 107 -14.71 -12.71 16.63
C LEU A 107 -15.95 -13.56 16.94
N ALA A 108 -15.95 -14.82 16.51
CA ALA A 108 -17.05 -15.75 16.74
C ALA A 108 -17.37 -15.92 18.23
N ALA A 109 -16.35 -16.08 19.09
CA ALA A 109 -16.52 -16.18 20.55
C ALA A 109 -17.10 -14.90 21.19
N ASN A 110 -17.02 -13.76 20.49
CA ASN A 110 -17.66 -12.50 20.87
C ASN A 110 -19.04 -12.30 20.19
N GLY A 111 -19.57 -13.32 19.52
CA GLY A 111 -20.87 -13.25 18.85
C GLY A 111 -20.84 -12.46 17.53
N ILE A 112 -19.66 -12.19 16.97
CA ILE A 112 -19.48 -11.48 15.71
C ILE A 112 -19.18 -12.50 14.62
N LYS A 113 -19.97 -12.51 13.55
CA LYS A 113 -19.77 -13.43 12.44
C LYS A 113 -18.50 -13.09 11.66
N ALA A 114 -17.67 -14.10 11.42
CA ALA A 114 -16.51 -14.00 10.55
C ALA A 114 -16.83 -14.58 9.17
N TYR A 115 -16.66 -13.78 8.13
CA TYR A 115 -16.70 -14.19 6.73
C TYR A 115 -15.26 -14.38 6.24
N VAL A 116 -14.85 -15.61 5.98
CA VAL A 116 -13.46 -15.96 5.69
C VAL A 116 -13.31 -16.42 4.25
N PHE A 117 -12.37 -15.85 3.50
CA PHE A 117 -12.06 -16.39 2.18
C PHE A 117 -11.47 -17.80 2.28
N LYS A 118 -11.85 -18.67 1.35
CA LYS A 118 -11.43 -20.09 1.34
C LYS A 118 -9.93 -20.30 1.08
N SER A 119 -9.25 -19.28 0.54
CA SER A 119 -7.84 -19.26 0.23
C SER A 119 -7.35 -17.81 0.14
N LEU A 120 -6.06 -17.61 -0.05
CA LEU A 120 -5.45 -16.28 -0.19
C LEU A 120 -6.21 -15.39 -1.19
N ARG A 121 -6.38 -14.11 -0.85
CA ARG A 121 -7.00 -13.07 -1.68
C ARG A 121 -6.26 -11.75 -1.53
N PRO A 122 -6.24 -10.93 -2.60
CA PRO A 122 -5.61 -9.61 -2.55
C PRO A 122 -6.34 -8.62 -1.63
N VAL A 123 -5.59 -7.65 -1.13
CA VAL A 123 -6.12 -6.55 -0.30
C VAL A 123 -7.32 -5.86 -0.95
N PRO A 124 -7.30 -5.46 -2.24
CA PRO A 124 -8.46 -4.80 -2.85
C PRO A 124 -9.71 -5.66 -2.89
N GLU A 125 -9.57 -6.96 -3.02
CA GLU A 125 -10.72 -7.88 -3.02
C GLU A 125 -11.35 -7.99 -1.63
N LEU A 126 -10.56 -7.92 -0.54
CA LEU A 126 -11.12 -7.75 0.80
C LEU A 126 -11.87 -6.43 0.93
N SER A 127 -11.26 -5.33 0.50
CA SER A 127 -11.91 -4.01 0.53
C SER A 127 -13.27 -4.04 -0.19
N PHE A 128 -13.33 -4.70 -1.35
CA PHE A 128 -14.57 -4.96 -2.08
C PHE A 128 -15.54 -5.84 -1.29
N ALA A 129 -15.08 -6.96 -0.72
CA ALA A 129 -15.91 -7.89 0.03
C ALA A 129 -16.55 -7.26 1.28
N VAL A 130 -15.84 -6.39 2.00
CA VAL A 130 -16.40 -5.62 3.13
C VAL A 130 -17.64 -4.85 2.70
N ARG A 131 -17.58 -4.18 1.54
CA ARG A 131 -18.69 -3.39 0.98
C ARG A 131 -19.80 -4.27 0.43
N GLU A 132 -19.46 -5.29 -0.34
CA GLU A 132 -20.42 -6.19 -1.00
C GLU A 132 -21.24 -7.02 0.02
N LEU A 133 -20.60 -7.50 1.08
CA LEU A 133 -21.25 -8.27 2.14
C LEU A 133 -21.90 -7.39 3.23
N GLY A 134 -21.68 -6.05 3.17
CA GLY A 134 -22.17 -5.12 4.19
C GLY A 134 -21.55 -5.36 5.57
N CYS A 135 -20.28 -5.79 5.62
CA CYS A 135 -19.56 -6.01 6.87
C CYS A 135 -19.28 -4.69 7.62
N ILE A 136 -19.19 -4.75 8.96
CA ILE A 136 -18.79 -3.60 9.77
C ILE A 136 -17.29 -3.33 9.67
N ALA A 137 -16.50 -4.38 9.43
CA ALA A 137 -15.05 -4.29 9.35
C ALA A 137 -14.48 -5.38 8.43
N GLY A 138 -13.21 -5.22 8.07
CA GLY A 138 -12.41 -6.23 7.39
C GLY A 138 -11.06 -6.41 8.07
N ILE A 139 -10.46 -7.58 7.92
CA ILE A 139 -9.12 -7.92 8.39
C ILE A 139 -8.34 -8.51 7.22
N VAL A 140 -7.11 -8.04 7.01
CA VAL A 140 -6.15 -8.72 6.11
C VAL A 140 -4.92 -9.14 6.89
N ILE A 141 -4.61 -10.42 6.82
CA ILE A 141 -3.38 -10.98 7.37
C ILE A 141 -2.29 -10.88 6.29
N THR A 142 -1.45 -9.87 6.40
CA THR A 142 -0.38 -9.57 5.45
C THR A 142 0.66 -8.62 6.04
N ALA A 143 1.90 -8.72 5.58
CA ALA A 143 2.93 -7.70 5.78
C ALA A 143 3.33 -7.04 4.44
N SER A 144 2.44 -7.10 3.41
CA SER A 144 2.69 -6.54 2.08
C SER A 144 4.03 -7.04 1.51
N HIS A 145 4.93 -6.16 1.14
CA HIS A 145 6.23 -6.45 0.53
C HIS A 145 7.38 -6.68 1.53
N ASN A 146 7.11 -6.73 2.84
CA ASN A 146 8.17 -6.97 3.84
C ASN A 146 8.84 -8.34 3.65
N PRO A 147 10.08 -8.55 4.14
CA PRO A 147 10.75 -9.84 4.11
C PRO A 147 9.91 -10.98 4.71
N ARG A 148 10.28 -12.22 4.36
CA ARG A 148 9.51 -13.45 4.67
C ARG A 148 9.26 -13.71 6.17
N GLU A 149 10.13 -13.22 7.04
CA GLU A 149 10.02 -13.38 8.49
C GLU A 149 8.92 -12.51 9.11
N TYR A 150 8.35 -11.56 8.36
CA TYR A 150 7.29 -10.67 8.82
C TYR A 150 5.90 -11.19 8.46
N ASN A 151 4.93 -10.92 9.34
CA ASN A 151 3.52 -10.91 9.02
C ASN A 151 2.85 -9.69 9.65
N GLY A 152 1.57 -9.47 9.38
CA GLY A 152 0.83 -8.33 9.89
C GLY A 152 -0.68 -8.59 9.93
N TYR A 153 -1.40 -7.60 10.45
CA TYR A 153 -2.83 -7.62 10.67
C TYR A 153 -3.36 -6.21 10.38
N LYS A 154 -3.94 -5.99 9.21
CA LYS A 154 -4.52 -4.70 8.79
C LYS A 154 -6.02 -4.70 9.09
N VAL A 155 -6.57 -3.56 9.53
CA VAL A 155 -8.01 -3.39 9.81
C VAL A 155 -8.62 -2.40 8.84
N TYR A 156 -9.79 -2.77 8.32
CA TYR A 156 -10.64 -1.99 7.42
C TYR A 156 -11.99 -1.72 8.10
N TRP A 157 -12.66 -0.64 7.72
CA TRP A 157 -13.98 -0.31 8.25
C TRP A 157 -15.09 -0.56 7.22
N GLU A 158 -16.35 -0.28 7.57
CA GLU A 158 -17.53 -0.63 6.77
C GLU A 158 -17.57 0.00 5.36
N ASP A 159 -16.81 1.06 5.13
CA ASP A 159 -16.66 1.66 3.81
C ASP A 159 -15.68 0.92 2.90
N GLY A 160 -14.94 -0.04 3.44
CA GLY A 160 -13.91 -0.81 2.76
C GLY A 160 -12.53 -0.16 2.76
N ALA A 161 -12.35 1.01 3.38
CA ALA A 161 -11.04 1.64 3.55
C ALA A 161 -10.33 1.14 4.80
N GLN A 162 -9.00 1.17 4.81
CA GLN A 162 -8.23 0.98 6.02
C GLN A 162 -8.59 2.08 7.03
N VAL A 163 -8.70 1.71 8.31
CA VAL A 163 -9.20 2.59 9.37
C VAL A 163 -8.46 3.92 9.47
N THR A 164 -9.23 4.99 9.64
CA THR A 164 -8.78 6.37 9.91
C THR A 164 -9.42 6.88 11.21
N PRO A 165 -9.01 8.03 11.77
CA PRO A 165 -9.68 8.60 12.92
C PRO A 165 -11.19 8.83 12.69
N PRO A 166 -12.07 8.56 13.66
CA PRO A 166 -11.76 8.15 15.04
C PRO A 166 -11.60 6.63 15.23
N HIS A 167 -11.82 5.83 14.19
CA HIS A 167 -11.88 4.36 14.31
C HIS A 167 -10.53 3.76 14.69
N ASP A 168 -9.43 4.19 14.06
CA ASP A 168 -8.07 3.69 14.33
C ASP A 168 -7.65 3.92 15.79
N THR A 169 -7.83 5.13 16.31
CA THR A 169 -7.50 5.48 17.70
C THR A 169 -8.39 4.76 18.71
N SER A 170 -9.69 4.64 18.41
CA SER A 170 -10.63 3.94 19.28
C SER A 170 -10.36 2.43 19.34
N ILE A 171 -9.97 1.81 18.22
CA ILE A 171 -9.55 0.41 18.18
C ILE A 171 -8.26 0.23 18.99
N MET A 172 -7.26 1.12 18.81
CA MET A 172 -6.02 1.08 19.59
C MET A 172 -6.29 1.17 21.10
N ASP A 173 -7.20 2.04 21.52
CA ASP A 173 -7.60 2.18 22.92
C ASP A 173 -8.23 0.89 23.46
N GLU A 174 -9.11 0.23 22.68
CA GLU A 174 -9.72 -1.04 23.09
C GLU A 174 -8.71 -2.18 23.12
N VAL A 175 -7.77 -2.24 22.18
CA VAL A 175 -6.65 -3.21 22.20
C VAL A 175 -5.78 -2.99 23.44
N GLY A 176 -5.48 -1.75 23.79
CA GLY A 176 -4.70 -1.38 24.99
C GLY A 176 -5.37 -1.79 26.31
N LYS A 177 -6.70 -1.93 26.33
CA LYS A 177 -7.45 -2.41 27.51
C LYS A 177 -7.37 -3.93 27.70
N VAL A 178 -6.99 -4.69 26.68
CA VAL A 178 -6.80 -6.14 26.76
C VAL A 178 -5.40 -6.42 27.33
N THR A 179 -5.28 -6.34 28.64
CA THR A 179 -3.99 -6.40 29.35
C THR A 179 -3.57 -7.81 29.77
N SER A 180 -4.46 -8.78 29.66
CA SER A 180 -4.17 -10.18 29.97
C SER A 180 -4.89 -11.12 29.00
N PHE A 181 -4.35 -12.33 28.82
CA PHE A 181 -4.90 -13.31 27.89
C PHE A 181 -6.23 -13.92 28.36
N ASP A 182 -6.56 -13.86 29.65
CA ASP A 182 -7.87 -14.30 30.18
C ASP A 182 -9.01 -13.40 29.70
N MET A 183 -8.73 -12.19 29.25
CA MET A 183 -9.70 -11.28 28.66
C MET A 183 -10.04 -11.66 27.20
N VAL A 184 -9.23 -12.50 26.58
CA VAL A 184 -9.37 -12.92 25.19
C VAL A 184 -10.31 -14.11 25.11
N LYS A 185 -11.40 -13.97 24.36
CA LYS A 185 -12.33 -15.06 24.08
C LYS A 185 -11.92 -15.76 22.79
N THR A 186 -12.05 -17.07 22.78
CA THR A 186 -11.93 -17.90 21.58
C THR A 186 -12.87 -19.09 21.71
N MET A 187 -13.18 -19.74 20.58
CA MET A 187 -14.01 -20.93 20.55
C MET A 187 -13.48 -21.94 19.53
N ASP A 188 -14.00 -23.14 19.56
CA ASP A 188 -13.68 -24.20 18.61
C ASP A 188 -14.24 -23.86 17.22
N LYS A 189 -13.50 -24.23 16.16
CA LYS A 189 -13.88 -23.93 14.78
C LYS A 189 -15.16 -24.64 14.35
N GLU A 190 -15.32 -25.92 14.74
CA GLU A 190 -16.53 -26.69 14.41
C GLU A 190 -17.76 -26.11 15.12
N GLU A 191 -17.59 -25.65 16.36
CA GLU A 191 -18.65 -24.96 17.09
C GLU A 191 -19.02 -23.62 16.44
N ALA A 192 -18.02 -22.83 16.00
CA ALA A 192 -18.24 -21.56 15.31
C ALA A 192 -18.99 -21.76 13.98
N VAL A 193 -18.60 -22.76 13.18
CA VAL A 193 -19.30 -23.13 11.93
C VAL A 193 -20.73 -23.56 12.21
N LYS A 194 -20.94 -24.40 13.22
CA LYS A 194 -22.26 -24.91 13.63
C LYS A 194 -23.20 -23.80 14.12
N ALA A 195 -22.62 -22.81 14.78
CA ALA A 195 -23.35 -21.62 15.23
C ALA A 195 -23.61 -20.59 14.10
N GLY A 196 -23.08 -20.80 12.89
CA GLY A 196 -23.16 -19.84 11.78
C GLY A 196 -22.33 -18.57 11.98
N LEU A 197 -21.33 -18.63 12.88
CA LEU A 197 -20.42 -17.51 13.21
C LEU A 197 -19.08 -17.57 12.46
N TYR A 198 -18.80 -18.66 11.78
CA TYR A 198 -17.68 -18.82 10.84
C TYR A 198 -18.26 -19.28 9.49
N GLU A 199 -18.16 -18.43 8.49
CA GLU A 199 -18.69 -18.71 7.15
C GLU A 199 -17.62 -18.49 6.10
N VAL A 200 -17.48 -19.45 5.18
CA VAL A 200 -16.61 -19.31 4.01
C VAL A 200 -17.30 -18.46 2.96
N ILE A 201 -16.62 -17.42 2.50
CA ILE A 201 -17.12 -16.49 1.46
C ILE A 201 -17.36 -17.29 0.16
N SER A 202 -18.51 -17.05 -0.45
CA SER A 202 -18.90 -17.67 -1.74
C SER A 202 -18.05 -17.10 -2.89
N ASP A 203 -17.76 -17.94 -3.88
CA ASP A 203 -17.10 -17.57 -5.14
C ASP A 203 -17.86 -16.49 -5.93
N ASP A 204 -19.13 -16.23 -5.61
CA ASP A 204 -19.91 -15.14 -6.21
C ASP A 204 -19.31 -13.75 -5.90
N VAL A 205 -18.62 -13.60 -4.78
CA VAL A 205 -17.93 -12.34 -4.43
C VAL A 205 -16.75 -12.12 -5.37
N ASP A 206 -15.96 -13.17 -5.63
CA ASP A 206 -14.85 -13.14 -6.60
C ASP A 206 -15.37 -12.72 -7.99
N GLU A 207 -16.48 -13.34 -8.46
CA GLU A 207 -17.06 -13.05 -9.78
C GLU A 207 -17.57 -11.61 -9.91
N LYS A 208 -18.14 -11.05 -8.84
CA LYS A 208 -18.56 -9.65 -8.79
C LYS A 208 -17.37 -8.70 -8.80
N TYR A 209 -16.32 -9.03 -8.05
CA TYR A 209 -15.07 -8.26 -8.09
C TYR A 209 -14.47 -8.26 -9.51
N PHE A 210 -14.37 -9.42 -10.16
CA PHE A 210 -13.89 -9.48 -11.54
C PHE A 210 -14.79 -8.74 -12.54
N ALA A 211 -16.08 -8.66 -12.28
CA ALA A 211 -16.98 -7.85 -13.10
C ALA A 211 -16.66 -6.36 -12.99
N GLU A 212 -16.36 -5.86 -11.78
CA GLU A 212 -15.90 -4.48 -11.60
C GLU A 212 -14.59 -4.19 -12.34
N LEU A 213 -13.62 -5.12 -12.29
CA LEU A 213 -12.36 -4.96 -13.02
C LEU A 213 -12.58 -4.89 -14.54
N ARG A 214 -13.46 -5.75 -15.09
CA ARG A 214 -13.80 -5.68 -16.54
C ARG A 214 -14.46 -4.37 -16.93
N ASN A 215 -15.28 -3.79 -16.05
CA ASN A 215 -15.97 -2.52 -16.28
C ASN A 215 -15.04 -1.31 -16.32
N LEU A 216 -13.78 -1.45 -15.87
CA LEU A 216 -12.78 -0.38 -15.95
C LEU A 216 -12.32 -0.09 -17.39
N SER A 217 -12.38 -1.09 -18.28
CA SER A 217 -11.95 -0.94 -19.67
C SER A 217 -12.76 0.13 -20.39
N ILE A 218 -12.06 1.09 -21.00
CA ILE A 218 -12.67 2.21 -21.72
C ILE A 218 -12.82 1.87 -23.22
N HIS A 219 -11.84 1.16 -23.78
CA HIS A 219 -11.77 0.81 -25.19
C HIS A 219 -11.50 -0.70 -25.42
N PRO A 220 -12.44 -1.58 -25.06
CA PRO A 220 -12.27 -3.03 -25.25
C PRO A 220 -12.05 -3.43 -26.71
N GLU A 221 -12.51 -2.61 -27.67
CA GLU A 221 -12.26 -2.82 -29.10
C GLU A 221 -10.79 -2.67 -29.48
N ILE A 222 -10.04 -1.75 -28.87
CA ILE A 222 -8.60 -1.59 -29.08
C ILE A 222 -7.85 -2.81 -28.53
N ILE A 223 -8.24 -3.27 -27.34
CA ILE A 223 -7.67 -4.47 -26.77
C ILE A 223 -7.89 -5.66 -27.70
N LYS A 224 -9.12 -5.88 -28.16
CA LYS A 224 -9.46 -6.97 -29.08
C LYS A 224 -8.65 -6.92 -30.37
N GLN A 225 -8.34 -5.72 -30.86
CA GLN A 225 -7.52 -5.53 -32.07
C GLN A 225 -6.05 -5.92 -31.81
N MET A 226 -5.50 -5.56 -30.65
CA MET A 226 -4.07 -5.66 -30.34
C MET A 226 -3.70 -6.88 -29.48
N ALA A 227 -4.68 -7.63 -28.96
CA ALA A 227 -4.47 -8.71 -28.00
C ALA A 227 -3.51 -9.83 -28.47
N LYS A 228 -3.47 -10.08 -29.79
CA LYS A 228 -2.57 -11.06 -30.41
C LYS A 228 -1.14 -10.56 -30.62
N ASP A 229 -0.95 -9.26 -30.64
CA ASP A 229 0.33 -8.62 -30.96
C ASP A 229 1.09 -8.18 -29.70
N ILE A 230 0.40 -8.03 -28.57
CA ILE A 230 1.01 -7.68 -27.29
C ILE A 230 1.46 -8.92 -26.55
N LYS A 231 2.71 -8.90 -26.12
CA LYS A 231 3.32 -9.94 -25.28
C LYS A 231 3.53 -9.40 -23.88
N ILE A 232 2.93 -10.05 -22.89
CA ILE A 232 2.94 -9.66 -21.49
C ILE A 232 3.67 -10.75 -20.69
N VAL A 233 4.67 -10.37 -19.91
CA VAL A 233 5.21 -11.22 -18.85
C VAL A 233 4.68 -10.73 -17.52
N TYR A 234 4.26 -11.64 -16.67
CA TYR A 234 3.75 -11.31 -15.34
C TYR A 234 4.35 -12.22 -14.26
N THR A 235 4.68 -11.62 -13.11
CA THR A 235 5.03 -12.34 -11.89
C THR A 235 4.20 -11.85 -10.69
N PRO A 236 3.57 -12.76 -9.94
CA PRO A 236 2.89 -12.45 -8.68
C PRO A 236 3.82 -12.37 -7.47
N LEU A 237 5.13 -12.55 -7.63
CA LEU A 237 6.12 -12.62 -6.54
C LEU A 237 5.68 -13.55 -5.40
N HIS A 238 5.20 -14.76 -5.74
CA HIS A 238 4.66 -15.77 -4.81
C HIS A 238 3.36 -15.35 -4.07
N GLY A 239 2.71 -14.27 -4.47
CA GLY A 239 1.59 -13.65 -3.77
C GLY A 239 0.20 -13.94 -4.34
N THR A 240 -0.76 -13.14 -3.91
CA THR A 240 -2.20 -13.28 -4.18
C THR A 240 -2.61 -12.83 -5.59
N GLY A 241 -1.74 -12.10 -6.29
CA GLY A 241 -2.09 -11.51 -7.60
C GLY A 241 -2.24 -12.50 -8.75
N LEU A 242 -1.79 -13.76 -8.60
CA LEU A 242 -1.77 -14.74 -9.71
C LEU A 242 -3.14 -14.94 -10.35
N GLU A 243 -4.12 -15.35 -9.56
CA GLU A 243 -5.44 -15.71 -10.11
C GLU A 243 -6.22 -14.48 -10.61
N PRO A 244 -6.31 -13.35 -9.88
CA PRO A 244 -7.02 -12.19 -10.40
C PRO A 244 -6.37 -11.59 -11.64
N VAL A 245 -5.05 -11.50 -11.73
CA VAL A 245 -4.37 -10.97 -12.92
C VAL A 245 -4.53 -11.91 -14.12
N LYS A 246 -4.35 -13.22 -13.94
CA LYS A 246 -4.62 -14.20 -15.00
C LYS A 246 -6.06 -14.11 -15.51
N ARG A 247 -7.01 -14.04 -14.57
CA ARG A 247 -8.43 -13.98 -14.90
C ARG A 247 -8.76 -12.72 -15.70
N VAL A 248 -8.31 -11.58 -15.24
CA VAL A 248 -8.58 -10.30 -15.86
C VAL A 248 -7.97 -10.19 -17.26
N LEU A 249 -6.69 -10.55 -17.42
CA LEU A 249 -6.04 -10.51 -18.75
C LEU A 249 -6.70 -11.46 -19.74
N LYS A 250 -7.15 -12.63 -19.27
CA LYS A 250 -7.93 -13.57 -20.08
C LYS A 250 -9.30 -12.98 -20.46
N ASP A 251 -10.02 -12.41 -19.51
CA ASP A 251 -11.34 -11.82 -19.75
C ASP A 251 -11.27 -10.61 -20.70
N MET A 252 -10.17 -9.85 -20.65
CA MET A 252 -9.86 -8.78 -21.61
C MET A 252 -9.48 -9.30 -23.01
N GLY A 253 -9.10 -10.57 -23.12
CA GLY A 253 -8.80 -11.24 -24.38
C GLY A 253 -7.33 -11.25 -24.78
N PHE A 254 -6.38 -10.93 -23.89
CA PHE A 254 -4.95 -11.05 -24.18
C PHE A 254 -4.53 -12.50 -24.34
N GLU A 255 -3.87 -12.83 -25.46
CA GLU A 255 -3.50 -14.21 -25.82
C GLU A 255 -2.05 -14.56 -25.46
N ASN A 256 -1.14 -13.58 -25.45
CA ASN A 256 0.30 -13.80 -25.22
C ASN A 256 0.68 -13.34 -23.79
N VAL A 257 0.16 -14.05 -22.79
CA VAL A 257 0.46 -13.81 -21.36
C VAL A 257 1.35 -14.92 -20.84
N TYR A 258 2.56 -14.58 -20.42
CA TYR A 258 3.57 -15.52 -19.92
C TYR A 258 3.78 -15.25 -18.43
N ILE A 259 3.40 -16.23 -17.61
CA ILE A 259 3.60 -16.15 -16.15
C ILE A 259 4.95 -16.73 -15.80
N GLU A 260 5.73 -16.05 -14.94
CA GLU A 260 6.98 -16.58 -14.43
C GLU A 260 6.69 -17.79 -13.53
N PRO A 261 7.10 -19.03 -13.93
CA PRO A 261 6.59 -20.25 -13.32
C PRO A 261 7.09 -20.50 -11.90
N GLN A 262 8.29 -20.05 -11.52
CA GLN A 262 8.83 -20.26 -10.18
C GLN A 262 8.15 -19.32 -9.17
N GLN A 263 7.81 -18.12 -9.59
CA GLN A 263 7.15 -17.11 -8.76
C GLN A 263 5.61 -17.22 -8.78
N ALA A 264 5.04 -18.04 -9.66
CA ALA A 264 3.61 -18.34 -9.72
C ALA A 264 3.13 -19.25 -8.57
N VAL A 265 4.04 -19.91 -7.87
CA VAL A 265 3.70 -20.75 -6.71
C VAL A 265 3.57 -19.85 -5.48
N ALA A 266 2.40 -19.84 -4.84
CA ALA A 266 2.21 -19.18 -3.56
C ALA A 266 3.08 -19.85 -2.49
N ASP A 267 4.07 -19.15 -1.98
CA ASP A 267 5.04 -19.67 -1.01
C ASP A 267 5.51 -18.56 -0.07
N GLY A 268 5.15 -18.68 1.21
CA GLY A 268 5.50 -17.72 2.26
C GLY A 268 6.99 -17.65 2.59
N HIS A 269 7.81 -18.56 2.05
CA HIS A 269 9.27 -18.47 2.15
C HIS A 269 9.89 -17.54 1.10
N PHE A 270 9.13 -17.12 0.07
CA PHE A 270 9.60 -16.27 -1.03
C PHE A 270 10.97 -16.69 -1.58
N PRO A 271 11.15 -17.95 -2.02
CA PRO A 271 12.47 -18.53 -2.28
C PRO A 271 13.26 -17.83 -3.38
N THR A 272 12.59 -17.22 -4.34
CA THR A 272 13.22 -16.50 -5.47
C THR A 272 13.12 -14.97 -5.35
N ALA A 273 12.43 -14.47 -4.33
CA ALA A 273 12.29 -13.05 -4.05
C ALA A 273 12.25 -12.82 -2.53
N PRO A 274 13.38 -12.93 -1.81
CA PRO A 274 13.43 -12.81 -0.34
C PRO A 274 12.87 -11.48 0.19
N TYR A 275 12.93 -10.44 -0.64
CA TYR A 275 12.25 -9.16 -0.45
C TYR A 275 11.28 -8.93 -1.62
N PRO A 276 10.02 -9.42 -1.50
CA PRO A 276 9.05 -9.47 -2.60
C PRO A 276 8.39 -8.11 -2.88
N ASN A 277 9.23 -7.11 -3.19
CA ASN A 277 8.81 -5.75 -3.46
C ASN A 277 9.09 -5.39 -4.93
N PRO A 278 8.08 -5.00 -5.73
CA PRO A 278 8.29 -4.54 -7.09
C PRO A 278 9.23 -3.32 -7.24
N GLU A 279 9.47 -2.58 -6.17
CA GLU A 279 10.49 -1.51 -6.15
C GLU A 279 11.92 -2.05 -6.08
N ASN A 280 12.11 -3.33 -5.68
CA ASN A 280 13.43 -3.95 -5.57
C ASN A 280 13.85 -4.57 -6.91
N PRO A 281 14.95 -4.11 -7.55
CA PRO A 281 15.43 -4.67 -8.81
C PRO A 281 15.68 -6.19 -8.78
N ASP A 282 16.11 -6.75 -7.63
CA ASP A 282 16.41 -8.16 -7.49
C ASP A 282 15.16 -9.06 -7.66
N ALA A 283 13.98 -8.54 -7.36
CA ALA A 283 12.71 -9.28 -7.51
C ALA A 283 12.36 -9.58 -8.99
N TRP A 284 12.98 -8.86 -9.93
CA TRP A 284 12.66 -8.92 -11.35
C TRP A 284 13.54 -9.85 -12.18
N GLU A 285 14.60 -10.41 -11.62
CA GLU A 285 15.60 -11.18 -12.36
C GLU A 285 14.98 -12.27 -13.25
N LEU A 286 14.08 -13.08 -12.68
CA LEU A 286 13.43 -14.18 -13.40
C LEU A 286 12.42 -13.66 -14.43
N ALA A 287 11.61 -12.68 -14.09
CA ALA A 287 10.62 -12.11 -14.99
C ALA A 287 11.27 -11.39 -16.18
N LEU A 288 12.35 -10.64 -15.98
CA LEU A 288 13.11 -9.99 -17.06
C LEU A 288 13.84 -10.99 -17.94
N LYS A 289 14.35 -12.11 -17.38
CA LYS A 289 14.89 -13.21 -18.19
C LYS A 289 13.82 -13.80 -19.10
N LEU A 290 12.65 -14.12 -18.54
CA LEU A 290 11.53 -14.64 -19.32
C LEU A 290 11.07 -13.61 -20.39
N ALA A 291 11.05 -12.31 -20.04
CA ALA A 291 10.70 -11.26 -20.98
C ALA A 291 11.64 -11.18 -22.19
N LYS A 292 12.94 -11.33 -21.98
CA LYS A 292 13.94 -11.40 -23.06
C LYS A 292 13.75 -12.65 -23.92
N GLU A 293 13.45 -13.81 -23.32
CA GLU A 293 13.18 -15.06 -24.05
C GLU A 293 11.92 -14.96 -24.92
N LYS A 294 10.86 -14.29 -24.45
CA LYS A 294 9.59 -14.14 -25.15
C LYS A 294 9.53 -12.91 -26.04
N ASP A 295 10.55 -12.05 -25.96
CA ASP A 295 10.53 -10.73 -26.62
C ASP A 295 9.27 -9.95 -26.21
N ALA A 296 9.05 -9.80 -24.90
CA ALA A 296 7.85 -9.21 -24.34
C ALA A 296 7.82 -7.68 -24.50
N ASP A 297 6.63 -7.12 -24.69
CA ASP A 297 6.43 -5.66 -24.75
C ASP A 297 6.46 -5.05 -23.36
N ILE A 298 5.83 -5.72 -22.39
CA ILE A 298 5.71 -5.26 -21.01
C ILE A 298 5.95 -6.40 -20.01
N VAL A 299 6.47 -6.05 -18.85
CA VAL A 299 6.70 -6.97 -17.74
C VAL A 299 6.05 -6.36 -16.50
N LEU A 300 5.23 -7.16 -15.82
CA LEU A 300 4.42 -6.74 -14.69
C LEU A 300 4.75 -7.58 -13.46
N ALA A 301 4.79 -6.94 -12.29
CA ALA A 301 4.93 -7.62 -11.00
C ALA A 301 4.00 -7.03 -9.96
N THR A 302 3.32 -7.89 -9.19
CA THR A 302 2.56 -7.47 -8.02
C THR A 302 3.26 -7.93 -6.74
N ASP A 303 3.14 -7.16 -5.66
CA ASP A 303 3.60 -7.59 -4.34
C ASP A 303 2.69 -8.69 -3.74
N PRO A 304 3.05 -9.32 -2.61
CA PRO A 304 2.31 -10.48 -2.11
C PRO A 304 0.82 -10.27 -1.83
N ASP A 305 0.40 -9.09 -1.39
CA ASP A 305 -1.01 -8.77 -1.14
C ASP A 305 -1.66 -8.01 -2.32
N ALA A 306 -0.94 -7.89 -3.44
CA ALA A 306 -1.37 -7.39 -4.74
C ALA A 306 -2.07 -6.02 -4.67
N ASP A 307 -1.57 -5.13 -3.82
CA ASP A 307 -1.99 -3.73 -3.78
C ASP A 307 -1.05 -2.80 -4.58
N ARG A 308 0.13 -3.30 -5.04
CA ARG A 308 1.14 -2.57 -5.82
C ARG A 308 1.43 -3.25 -7.14
N LEU A 309 1.65 -2.42 -8.19
CA LEU A 309 2.03 -2.88 -9.53
C LEU A 309 3.35 -2.24 -9.95
N GLY A 310 4.39 -3.06 -10.11
CA GLY A 310 5.63 -2.68 -10.80
C GLY A 310 5.56 -2.97 -12.29
N VAL A 311 6.30 -2.20 -13.08
CA VAL A 311 6.26 -2.25 -14.54
C VAL A 311 7.64 -2.07 -15.14
N TYR A 312 7.96 -2.91 -16.12
CA TYR A 312 9.00 -2.67 -17.11
C TYR A 312 8.39 -2.66 -18.50
N CYS A 313 8.88 -1.79 -19.36
CA CYS A 313 8.49 -1.71 -20.76
C CYS A 313 9.72 -1.81 -21.65
N LYS A 314 9.60 -2.50 -22.79
CA LYS A 314 10.67 -2.56 -23.77
C LYS A 314 10.79 -1.23 -24.50
N ASP A 315 11.97 -0.62 -24.47
CA ASP A 315 12.35 0.47 -25.37
C ASP A 315 12.80 -0.13 -26.70
N THR A 316 12.02 0.06 -27.75
CA THR A 316 12.33 -0.51 -29.07
C THR A 316 13.50 0.16 -29.78
N LYS A 317 13.94 1.34 -29.31
CA LYS A 317 15.11 2.06 -29.87
C LYS A 317 16.43 1.48 -29.37
N THR A 318 16.47 1.08 -28.11
CA THR A 318 17.67 0.49 -27.48
C THR A 318 17.62 -1.02 -27.37
N GLY A 319 16.43 -1.61 -27.38
CA GLY A 319 16.18 -3.03 -27.11
C GLY A 319 16.18 -3.39 -25.63
N GLU A 320 16.42 -2.43 -24.73
CA GLU A 320 16.47 -2.64 -23.28
C GLU A 320 15.08 -2.49 -22.62
N TYR A 321 14.94 -3.06 -21.43
CA TYR A 321 13.76 -2.89 -20.60
C TYR A 321 13.94 -1.73 -19.63
N VAL A 322 13.06 -0.74 -19.71
CA VAL A 322 13.02 0.45 -18.85
C VAL A 322 12.03 0.23 -17.72
N THR A 323 12.47 0.46 -16.48
CA THR A 323 11.57 0.41 -15.31
C THR A 323 10.75 1.69 -15.19
N PHE A 324 9.49 1.53 -14.76
CA PHE A 324 8.62 2.66 -14.45
C PHE A 324 8.51 2.81 -12.94
N THR A 325 8.60 4.04 -12.46
CA THR A 325 8.23 4.36 -11.07
C THR A 325 6.71 4.26 -10.90
N GLY A 326 6.24 4.19 -9.66
CA GLY A 326 4.81 4.25 -9.37
C GLY A 326 4.15 5.51 -9.96
N ASN A 327 4.82 6.65 -9.85
CA ASN A 327 4.35 7.90 -10.45
C ASN A 327 4.23 7.82 -11.97
N MET A 328 5.22 7.28 -12.68
CA MET A 328 5.18 7.14 -14.13
C MET A 328 3.99 6.28 -14.59
N SER A 329 3.79 5.13 -13.96
CA SER A 329 2.67 4.23 -14.26
C SER A 329 1.32 4.91 -13.97
N ALA A 330 1.21 5.57 -12.81
CA ALA A 330 0.00 6.29 -12.44
C ALA A 330 -0.32 7.44 -13.41
N MET A 331 0.68 8.19 -13.84
CA MET A 331 0.48 9.30 -14.79
C MET A 331 0.04 8.83 -16.17
N LEU A 332 0.59 7.71 -16.67
CA LEU A 332 0.10 7.11 -17.94
C LEU A 332 -1.36 6.68 -17.83
N ILE A 333 -1.74 6.06 -16.71
CA ILE A 333 -3.14 5.65 -16.48
C ILE A 333 -4.04 6.89 -16.37
N ALA A 334 -3.62 7.90 -15.58
CA ALA A 334 -4.40 9.13 -15.40
C ALA A 334 -4.62 9.89 -16.71
N GLU A 335 -3.55 10.11 -17.50
CA GLU A 335 -3.62 10.77 -18.80
C GLU A 335 -4.58 10.02 -19.74
N TYR A 336 -4.46 8.69 -19.79
CA TYR A 336 -5.34 7.85 -20.60
C TYR A 336 -6.79 7.96 -20.16
N ILE A 337 -7.09 7.75 -18.88
CA ILE A 337 -8.47 7.80 -18.35
C ILE A 337 -9.09 9.17 -18.64
N LEU A 338 -8.41 10.25 -18.31
CA LEU A 338 -8.93 11.60 -18.50
C LEU A 338 -9.08 11.96 -19.97
N GLY A 339 -8.08 11.63 -20.79
CA GLY A 339 -8.11 11.86 -22.21
C GLY A 339 -9.25 11.13 -22.92
N GLN A 340 -9.41 9.82 -22.64
CA GLN A 340 -10.44 9.01 -23.26
C GLN A 340 -11.84 9.37 -22.77
N LYS A 341 -12.02 9.60 -21.47
CA LYS A 341 -13.32 10.06 -20.93
C LYS A 341 -13.74 11.42 -21.52
N ARG A 342 -12.78 12.34 -21.71
CA ARG A 342 -13.05 13.63 -22.35
C ARG A 342 -13.42 13.44 -23.83
N ALA A 343 -12.69 12.61 -24.58
CA ALA A 343 -12.95 12.35 -25.99
C ALA A 343 -14.31 11.68 -26.21
N ASN A 344 -14.70 10.77 -25.32
CA ASN A 344 -15.97 10.03 -25.40
C ASN A 344 -17.15 10.79 -24.79
N GLY A 345 -16.94 11.96 -24.17
CA GLY A 345 -17.99 12.71 -23.48
C GLY A 345 -18.52 12.01 -22.21
N THR A 346 -17.71 11.14 -21.58
CA THR A 346 -18.05 10.37 -20.38
C THR A 346 -17.38 10.89 -19.11
N MET A 347 -16.74 12.07 -19.17
CA MET A 347 -16.19 12.73 -17.99
C MET A 347 -17.33 13.08 -17.04
N PRO A 348 -17.26 12.65 -15.74
CA PRO A 348 -18.30 13.02 -14.80
C PRO A 348 -18.29 14.52 -14.48
N GLU A 349 -19.36 15.02 -13.89
CA GLU A 349 -19.38 16.38 -13.34
C GLU A 349 -18.43 16.48 -12.13
N ASN A 350 -17.76 17.62 -11.94
CA ASN A 350 -16.81 17.86 -10.84
C ASN A 350 -15.81 16.70 -10.63
N PRO A 351 -15.05 16.31 -11.67
CA PRO A 351 -14.14 15.19 -11.59
C PRO A 351 -12.93 15.50 -10.71
N VAL A 352 -12.48 14.52 -9.92
CA VAL A 352 -11.36 14.67 -8.99
C VAL A 352 -10.32 13.57 -9.21
N LEU A 353 -9.05 13.98 -9.25
CA LEU A 353 -7.87 13.14 -9.00
C LEU A 353 -7.44 13.29 -7.55
N VAL A 354 -6.99 12.22 -6.91
CA VAL A 354 -6.47 12.24 -5.54
C VAL A 354 -5.07 11.63 -5.50
N GLU A 355 -4.12 12.35 -4.88
CA GLU A 355 -2.76 11.84 -4.71
C GLU A 355 -2.22 12.09 -3.30
N SER A 356 -1.16 11.36 -2.92
CA SER A 356 -0.41 11.68 -1.71
C SER A 356 0.48 12.91 -1.95
N ILE A 357 0.70 13.70 -0.90
CA ILE A 357 1.57 14.92 -0.95
C ILE A 357 3.01 14.66 -1.39
N VAL A 358 3.43 13.41 -1.53
CA VAL A 358 4.78 12.98 -1.91
C VAL A 358 4.82 12.27 -3.27
N SER A 359 3.74 12.39 -4.06
CA SER A 359 3.61 11.73 -5.37
C SER A 359 4.30 12.56 -6.47
N THR A 360 3.58 13.20 -7.38
CA THR A 360 4.21 13.90 -8.51
C THR A 360 3.47 15.16 -8.94
N ASP A 361 4.17 16.26 -9.10
CA ASP A 361 3.60 17.49 -9.62
C ASP A 361 3.17 17.41 -11.11
N MET A 362 3.53 16.33 -11.82
CA MET A 362 2.96 16.06 -13.15
C MET A 362 1.44 15.88 -13.08
N ALA A 363 0.91 15.35 -11.97
CA ALA A 363 -0.53 15.24 -11.75
C ALA A 363 -1.24 16.60 -11.76
N LYS A 364 -0.59 17.65 -11.23
CA LYS A 364 -1.10 19.04 -11.29
C LYS A 364 -1.21 19.52 -12.73
N ALA A 365 -0.20 19.24 -13.54
CA ALA A 365 -0.20 19.63 -14.95
C ALA A 365 -1.26 18.89 -15.78
N ILE A 366 -1.43 17.59 -15.54
CA ILE A 366 -2.47 16.77 -16.19
C ILE A 366 -3.85 17.23 -15.75
N ALA A 367 -4.11 17.36 -14.45
CA ALA A 367 -5.40 17.80 -13.92
C ALA A 367 -5.82 19.17 -14.51
N ALA A 368 -4.90 20.12 -14.56
CA ALA A 368 -5.13 21.44 -15.16
C ALA A 368 -5.48 21.33 -16.66
N ALA A 369 -4.79 20.46 -17.42
CA ALA A 369 -5.03 20.28 -18.86
C ALA A 369 -6.43 19.73 -19.15
N TYR A 370 -6.99 18.94 -18.24
CA TYR A 370 -8.32 18.33 -18.40
C TYR A 370 -9.43 19.08 -17.62
N GLY A 371 -9.10 20.10 -16.83
CA GLY A 371 -10.05 20.82 -16.01
C GLY A 371 -10.59 19.96 -14.86
N VAL A 372 -9.74 19.10 -14.31
CA VAL A 372 -10.03 18.20 -13.19
C VAL A 372 -9.43 18.77 -11.92
N GLU A 373 -10.12 18.68 -10.80
CA GLU A 373 -9.56 19.06 -9.50
C GLU A 373 -8.54 18.02 -9.04
N LEU A 374 -7.37 18.47 -8.58
CA LEU A 374 -6.40 17.63 -7.89
C LEU A 374 -6.53 17.86 -6.38
N VAL A 375 -6.68 16.77 -5.62
CA VAL A 375 -6.72 16.78 -4.17
C VAL A 375 -5.51 16.05 -3.62
N GLU A 376 -4.68 16.77 -2.86
CA GLU A 376 -3.54 16.21 -2.15
C GLU A 376 -3.99 15.71 -0.76
N VAL A 377 -3.51 14.52 -0.37
CA VAL A 377 -3.74 13.93 0.97
C VAL A 377 -2.42 13.51 1.61
N LEU A 378 -2.42 13.25 2.92
CA LEU A 378 -1.25 12.66 3.59
C LEU A 378 -0.91 11.28 3.01
N THR A 379 0.35 10.85 3.20
CA THR A 379 0.81 9.51 2.76
C THR A 379 0.01 8.40 3.43
N GLY A 380 -0.50 7.49 2.64
CA GLY A 380 -1.31 6.35 3.02
C GLY A 380 -2.65 6.34 2.30
N PHE A 381 -2.91 5.28 1.52
CA PHE A 381 -4.10 5.17 0.66
C PHE A 381 -5.42 5.30 1.44
N LYS A 382 -5.39 5.03 2.74
CA LYS A 382 -6.54 5.25 3.64
C LYS A 382 -7.09 6.68 3.58
N TYR A 383 -6.25 7.68 3.33
CA TYR A 383 -6.70 9.07 3.17
C TYR A 383 -7.34 9.32 1.80
N ILE A 384 -6.92 8.58 0.77
CA ILE A 384 -7.62 8.57 -0.54
C ILE A 384 -8.99 7.93 -0.36
N GLY A 385 -9.07 6.77 0.30
CA GLY A 385 -10.34 6.11 0.66
C GLY A 385 -11.28 7.02 1.46
N GLU A 386 -10.73 7.79 2.42
CA GLU A 386 -11.50 8.77 3.20
C GLU A 386 -12.10 9.88 2.31
N GLN A 387 -11.35 10.39 1.32
CA GLN A 387 -11.90 11.36 0.36
C GLN A 387 -13.01 10.75 -0.49
N MET A 388 -12.82 9.50 -0.96
CA MET A 388 -13.87 8.79 -1.71
C MET A 388 -15.16 8.66 -0.90
N LEU A 389 -15.07 8.32 0.40
CA LEU A 389 -16.22 8.27 1.30
C LEU A 389 -16.88 9.64 1.49
N LYS A 390 -16.10 10.72 1.60
CA LYS A 390 -16.62 12.08 1.68
C LYS A 390 -17.42 12.44 0.42
N TYR A 391 -16.89 12.15 -0.76
CA TYR A 391 -17.58 12.42 -2.03
C TYR A 391 -18.82 11.54 -2.21
N GLU A 392 -18.78 10.28 -1.80
CA GLU A 392 -19.95 9.38 -1.81
C GLU A 392 -21.10 9.93 -0.92
N LYS A 393 -20.76 10.49 0.25
CA LYS A 393 -21.74 11.05 1.18
C LYS A 393 -22.25 12.43 0.77
N SER A 394 -21.41 13.28 0.23
CA SER A 394 -21.78 14.66 -0.14
C SER A 394 -22.42 14.74 -1.54
N GLY A 395 -22.00 13.87 -2.47
CA GLY A 395 -22.44 13.88 -3.86
C GLY A 395 -21.99 15.11 -4.66
N ASP A 396 -21.05 15.92 -4.13
CA ASP A 396 -20.61 17.17 -4.74
C ASP A 396 -19.44 16.98 -5.72
N LYS A 397 -18.70 15.89 -5.61
CA LYS A 397 -17.53 15.57 -6.43
C LYS A 397 -17.55 14.10 -6.87
N ASN A 398 -16.88 13.84 -7.97
CA ASN A 398 -16.76 12.49 -8.54
C ASN A 398 -15.29 12.08 -8.64
N TYR A 399 -14.91 11.09 -7.82
CA TYR A 399 -13.61 10.47 -7.88
C TYR A 399 -13.41 9.76 -9.24
N VAL A 400 -12.29 10.05 -9.91
CA VAL A 400 -11.94 9.44 -11.19
C VAL A 400 -10.75 8.50 -11.05
N PHE A 401 -9.72 8.92 -10.33
CA PHE A 401 -8.50 8.15 -10.12
C PHE A 401 -7.74 8.64 -8.90
N GLY A 402 -7.08 7.72 -8.20
CA GLY A 402 -6.20 8.07 -7.08
C GLY A 402 -4.99 7.16 -7.03
N PHE A 403 -3.87 7.69 -6.52
CA PHE A 403 -2.60 6.96 -6.51
C PHE A 403 -1.63 7.46 -5.43
N GLU A 404 -0.66 6.60 -5.14
CA GLU A 404 0.51 6.89 -4.33
C GLU A 404 1.79 6.62 -5.12
N GLU A 405 2.88 7.30 -4.76
CA GLU A 405 4.22 7.11 -5.33
C GLU A 405 4.72 5.67 -5.18
N SER A 406 4.23 4.97 -4.15
CA SER A 406 4.64 3.62 -3.79
C SER A 406 3.95 2.52 -4.60
N TYR A 407 3.80 2.72 -5.91
CA TYR A 407 3.33 1.75 -6.89
C TYR A 407 1.85 1.34 -6.77
N GLY A 408 1.04 2.08 -6.01
CA GLY A 408 -0.36 1.76 -5.79
C GLY A 408 -1.33 2.78 -6.37
N CYS A 409 -2.38 2.32 -7.02
CA CYS A 409 -3.45 3.18 -7.54
C CYS A 409 -4.81 2.46 -7.51
N LEU A 410 -5.87 3.24 -7.71
CA LEU A 410 -7.24 2.73 -7.82
C LEU A 410 -8.00 3.50 -8.91
N PRO A 411 -8.36 2.88 -10.04
CA PRO A 411 -9.07 3.52 -11.14
C PRO A 411 -10.61 3.44 -11.05
N GLY A 412 -11.16 3.00 -9.94
CA GLY A 412 -12.60 2.83 -9.75
C GLY A 412 -13.07 3.14 -8.33
N THR A 413 -14.35 2.94 -8.07
CA THR A 413 -14.97 3.23 -6.75
C THR A 413 -15.53 1.99 -6.04
N TYR A 414 -15.32 0.81 -6.58
CA TYR A 414 -15.80 -0.48 -6.04
C TYR A 414 -15.04 -0.91 -4.77
N ALA A 415 -13.79 -0.50 -4.64
CA ALA A 415 -12.92 -0.71 -3.49
C ALA A 415 -12.47 0.63 -2.88
N ARG A 416 -11.70 0.59 -1.78
CA ARG A 416 -11.17 1.77 -1.07
C ARG A 416 -9.69 1.63 -0.71
N ASP A 417 -9.02 0.67 -1.34
CA ASP A 417 -7.56 0.53 -1.25
C ASP A 417 -6.99 0.30 -2.65
N LYS A 418 -5.67 0.43 -2.77
CA LYS A 418 -4.91 0.21 -4.01
C LYS A 418 -5.25 -1.15 -4.61
N ASP A 419 -5.35 -1.21 -5.92
CA ASP A 419 -5.73 -2.43 -6.64
C ASP A 419 -4.76 -2.69 -7.80
N ALA A 420 -3.81 -3.61 -7.59
CA ALA A 420 -2.85 -3.96 -8.62
C ALA A 420 -3.49 -4.72 -9.81
N PRO A 421 -4.41 -5.69 -9.63
CA PRO A 421 -5.21 -6.24 -10.73
C PRO A 421 -5.91 -5.19 -11.59
N ALA A 422 -6.51 -4.17 -10.97
CA ALA A 422 -7.11 -3.05 -11.70
C ALA A 422 -6.08 -2.20 -12.44
N ALA A 423 -4.94 -1.95 -11.81
CA ALA A 423 -3.82 -1.26 -12.45
C ALA A 423 -3.29 -2.04 -13.67
N VAL A 424 -3.23 -3.38 -13.58
CA VAL A 424 -2.90 -4.27 -14.71
C VAL A 424 -3.91 -4.10 -15.84
N CYS A 425 -5.22 -4.12 -15.54
CA CYS A 425 -6.27 -3.89 -16.55
C CYS A 425 -6.01 -2.60 -17.32
N MET A 426 -5.90 -1.50 -16.59
CA MET A 426 -5.74 -0.18 -17.18
C MET A 426 -4.43 -0.06 -17.95
N LEU A 427 -3.32 -0.50 -17.37
CA LEU A 427 -2.01 -0.35 -18.01
C LEU A 427 -1.88 -1.22 -19.28
N CYS A 428 -2.45 -2.42 -19.29
CA CYS A 428 -2.48 -3.27 -20.48
C CYS A 428 -3.37 -2.66 -21.59
N GLU A 429 -4.47 -2.00 -21.23
CA GLU A 429 -5.27 -1.23 -22.20
C GLU A 429 -4.49 -0.02 -22.73
N VAL A 430 -3.79 0.72 -21.87
CA VAL A 430 -2.90 1.81 -22.29
C VAL A 430 -1.81 1.31 -23.23
N ALA A 431 -1.21 0.15 -22.95
CA ALA A 431 -0.22 -0.48 -23.82
C ALA A 431 -0.81 -0.86 -25.18
N ALA A 432 -2.03 -1.41 -25.20
CA ALA A 432 -2.76 -1.70 -26.43
C ALA A 432 -3.04 -0.42 -27.26
N TYR A 433 -3.45 0.65 -26.58
CA TYR A 433 -3.69 1.95 -27.19
C TYR A 433 -2.43 2.51 -27.87
N TYR A 434 -1.29 2.53 -27.20
CA TYR A 434 -0.05 2.99 -27.80
C TYR A 434 0.43 2.05 -28.91
N LYS A 435 0.33 0.75 -28.71
CA LYS A 435 0.73 -0.23 -29.75
C LYS A 435 -0.11 -0.13 -31.01
N SER A 436 -1.40 0.20 -30.92
CA SER A 436 -2.26 0.47 -32.08
C SER A 436 -1.78 1.66 -32.92
N GLN A 437 -0.95 2.53 -32.33
CA GLN A 437 -0.32 3.68 -32.98
C GLN A 437 1.15 3.41 -33.37
N GLY A 438 1.63 2.18 -33.23
CA GLY A 438 3.03 1.80 -33.48
C GLY A 438 4.01 2.29 -32.41
N LYS A 439 3.55 2.56 -31.19
CA LYS A 439 4.30 3.08 -30.05
C LYS A 439 4.35 2.08 -28.90
N THR A 440 5.26 2.29 -27.96
CA THR A 440 5.34 1.57 -26.69
C THR A 440 4.82 2.43 -25.52
N LEU A 441 4.68 1.85 -24.33
CA LEU A 441 4.42 2.63 -23.11
C LEU A 441 5.53 3.65 -22.83
N TRP A 442 6.79 3.30 -23.17
CA TRP A 442 7.92 4.21 -23.01
C TRP A 442 7.80 5.42 -23.96
N ASP A 443 7.43 5.20 -25.22
CA ASP A 443 7.15 6.30 -26.14
C ASP A 443 6.04 7.20 -25.61
N GLY A 444 4.97 6.61 -25.03
CA GLY A 444 3.88 7.36 -24.40
C GLY A 444 4.37 8.20 -23.20
N MET A 445 5.27 7.66 -22.38
CA MET A 445 5.85 8.40 -21.27
C MET A 445 6.72 9.57 -21.75
N ILE A 446 7.49 9.38 -22.79
CA ILE A 446 8.29 10.46 -23.42
C ILE A 446 7.37 11.56 -23.96
N GLU A 447 6.29 11.23 -24.65
CA GLU A 447 5.30 12.21 -25.12
C GLU A 447 4.70 13.02 -23.96
N MET A 448 4.44 12.39 -22.83
CA MET A 448 3.95 13.09 -21.64
C MET A 448 5.00 14.04 -21.06
N TYR A 449 6.27 13.63 -20.99
CA TYR A 449 7.36 14.51 -20.59
C TYR A 449 7.53 15.69 -21.52
N GLU A 450 7.45 15.50 -22.83
CA GLU A 450 7.49 16.57 -23.82
C GLU A 450 6.31 17.55 -23.68
N LYS A 451 5.12 17.01 -23.33
CA LYS A 451 3.89 17.79 -23.18
C LYS A 451 3.83 18.60 -21.88
N TYR A 452 4.23 18.01 -20.76
CA TYR A 452 4.02 18.57 -19.41
C TYR A 452 5.30 19.04 -18.73
N GLY A 453 6.46 18.56 -19.15
CA GLY A 453 7.76 18.76 -18.53
C GLY A 453 8.33 17.45 -17.97
N TYR A 454 9.63 17.42 -17.77
CA TYR A 454 10.36 16.23 -17.32
C TYR A 454 10.37 16.19 -15.79
N TYR A 455 9.27 15.70 -15.21
CA TYR A 455 9.14 15.51 -13.78
C TYR A 455 9.87 14.23 -13.33
N ARG A 456 10.68 14.36 -12.31
CA ARG A 456 11.41 13.24 -11.70
C ARG A 456 11.32 13.33 -10.19
N GLU A 457 11.02 12.20 -9.56
CA GLU A 457 10.92 12.08 -8.12
C GLU A 457 11.87 11.02 -7.61
N GLY A 458 12.28 11.17 -6.35
CA GLY A 458 13.14 10.20 -5.69
C GLY A 458 13.05 10.27 -4.17
N ILE A 459 13.61 9.24 -3.55
CA ILE A 459 13.67 9.14 -2.10
C ILE A 459 15.12 9.02 -1.67
N ALA A 460 15.51 9.83 -0.68
CA ALA A 460 16.71 9.63 0.10
C ALA A 460 16.33 9.19 1.52
N THR A 461 17.13 8.31 2.13
CA THR A 461 16.84 7.78 3.46
C THR A 461 18.05 7.97 4.37
N MET A 462 17.82 8.57 5.54
CA MET A 462 18.79 8.65 6.62
C MET A 462 18.43 7.62 7.69
N THR A 463 19.33 6.69 7.98
CA THR A 463 19.14 5.69 9.03
C THR A 463 20.02 6.04 10.23
N LEU A 464 19.40 6.26 11.38
CA LEU A 464 20.07 6.60 12.63
C LEU A 464 20.09 5.36 13.53
N LYS A 465 21.29 4.80 13.77
CA LYS A 465 21.46 3.55 14.52
C LYS A 465 21.51 3.80 16.03
N GLY A 466 21.01 2.85 16.81
CA GLY A 466 21.12 2.81 18.27
C GLY A 466 19.88 3.31 19.01
N ILE A 467 19.93 3.23 20.33
CA ILE A 467 18.84 3.61 21.27
C ILE A 467 18.50 5.11 21.12
N ASP A 468 19.48 5.93 20.77
CA ASP A 468 19.33 7.39 20.64
C ASP A 468 18.77 7.81 19.27
N GLY A 469 18.60 6.88 18.31
CA GLY A 469 18.15 7.18 16.95
C GLY A 469 16.82 7.91 16.90
N ALA A 470 15.84 7.50 17.70
CA ALA A 470 14.53 8.15 17.78
C ALA A 470 14.63 9.59 18.34
N ALA A 471 15.47 9.82 19.33
CA ALA A 471 15.72 11.15 19.90
C ALA A 471 16.40 12.07 18.89
N GLN A 472 17.38 11.57 18.16
CA GLN A 472 18.05 12.31 17.07
C GLN A 472 17.09 12.70 15.96
N ILE A 473 16.17 11.80 15.58
CA ILE A 473 15.11 12.10 14.60
C ILE A 473 14.25 13.27 15.07
N GLN A 474 13.81 13.25 16.34
CA GLN A 474 13.02 14.35 16.89
C GLN A 474 13.80 15.67 16.93
N GLU A 475 15.08 15.63 17.23
CA GLU A 475 15.95 16.82 17.22
C GLU A 475 16.08 17.40 15.80
N ILE A 476 16.33 16.56 14.78
CA ILE A 476 16.36 16.96 13.37
C ILE A 476 15.05 17.63 12.97
N MET A 477 13.91 17.00 13.27
CA MET A 477 12.60 17.56 12.93
C MET A 477 12.31 18.87 13.68
N ASN A 478 12.69 18.99 14.95
CA ASN A 478 12.51 20.21 15.72
C ASN A 478 13.40 21.34 15.20
N ARG A 479 14.66 21.06 14.88
CA ARG A 479 15.61 22.00 14.24
C ARG A 479 15.06 22.51 12.91
N ALA A 480 14.56 21.60 12.06
CA ALA A 480 13.97 21.94 10.77
C ALA A 480 12.71 22.82 10.88
N ARG A 481 11.90 22.64 11.93
CA ARG A 481 10.71 23.47 12.21
C ARG A 481 11.09 24.85 12.72
N SER A 482 12.01 24.91 13.69
CA SER A 482 12.39 26.19 14.33
C SER A 482 13.26 27.07 13.45
N ASN A 483 14.04 26.46 12.55
CA ASN A 483 14.98 27.15 11.67
C ASN A 483 14.94 26.53 10.27
N ALA A 484 13.82 26.75 9.56
CA ALA A 484 13.67 26.28 8.20
C ALA A 484 14.77 26.83 7.28
N PRO A 485 15.38 26.00 6.42
CA PRO A 485 16.42 26.48 5.51
C PRO A 485 15.86 27.49 4.50
N GLU A 486 16.65 28.48 4.13
CA GLU A 486 16.29 29.41 3.05
C GLU A 486 16.53 28.80 1.66
N LYS A 487 17.45 27.80 1.60
CA LYS A 487 17.78 27.05 0.38
C LYS A 487 17.98 25.56 0.67
N LEU A 488 17.65 24.74 -0.32
CA LEU A 488 18.03 23.32 -0.41
C LEU A 488 18.77 23.11 -1.74
N GLY A 489 20.08 22.91 -1.68
CA GLY A 489 20.94 22.97 -2.86
C GLY A 489 20.83 24.33 -3.54
N ASP A 490 20.61 24.34 -4.84
CA ASP A 490 20.48 25.56 -5.65
C ASP A 490 19.06 26.18 -5.58
N PHE A 491 18.08 25.48 -4.98
CA PHE A 491 16.69 25.91 -4.93
C PHE A 491 16.40 26.80 -3.73
N ASP A 492 15.69 27.92 -3.97
CA ASP A 492 15.15 28.77 -2.91
C ASP A 492 13.93 28.10 -2.28
N VAL A 493 13.79 28.15 -0.95
CA VAL A 493 12.59 27.69 -0.24
C VAL A 493 11.54 28.80 -0.31
N LEU A 494 10.45 28.54 -1.02
CA LEU A 494 9.37 29.50 -1.23
C LEU A 494 8.34 29.47 -0.10
N ALA A 495 8.00 28.26 0.37
CA ALA A 495 7.10 28.08 1.52
C ALA A 495 7.43 26.78 2.28
N VAL A 496 7.03 26.75 3.54
CA VAL A 496 7.16 25.58 4.42
C VAL A 496 5.77 25.19 4.91
N ARG A 497 5.36 23.92 4.64
CA ARG A 497 4.15 23.31 5.22
C ARG A 497 4.58 22.46 6.41
N ASP A 498 4.12 22.79 7.60
CA ASP A 498 4.24 21.95 8.81
C ASP A 498 2.89 21.32 9.12
N TYR A 499 2.72 20.06 8.73
CA TYR A 499 1.47 19.33 8.95
C TYR A 499 1.20 19.02 10.44
N LYS A 500 2.23 19.07 11.29
CA LYS A 500 2.04 18.91 12.75
C LYS A 500 1.34 20.12 13.37
N ALA A 501 1.65 21.30 12.86
CA ALA A 501 1.10 22.57 13.32
C ALA A 501 -0.09 23.05 12.48
N ASP A 502 -0.46 22.35 11.41
CA ASP A 502 -1.44 22.78 10.39
C ASP A 502 -1.14 24.17 9.84
N THR A 503 0.12 24.41 9.44
CA THR A 503 0.55 25.73 8.92
C THR A 503 1.31 25.61 7.61
N ARG A 504 1.03 26.53 6.67
CA ARG A 504 1.84 26.82 5.50
C ARG A 504 2.34 28.25 5.62
N LYS A 505 3.67 28.44 5.75
CA LYS A 505 4.31 29.75 5.86
C LYS A 505 5.00 30.11 4.54
N ASP A 506 4.58 31.19 3.92
CA ASP A 506 5.29 31.81 2.80
C ASP A 506 6.58 32.46 3.30
N MET A 507 7.73 32.10 2.70
CA MET A 507 9.04 32.54 3.20
C MET A 507 9.38 33.97 2.79
N LYS A 508 8.73 34.51 1.76
CA LYS A 508 8.94 35.87 1.27
C LYS A 508 8.07 36.89 2.01
N THR A 509 6.80 36.57 2.18
CA THR A 509 5.81 37.50 2.79
C THR A 509 5.68 37.29 4.30
N GLY A 510 6.02 36.12 4.81
CA GLY A 510 5.79 35.70 6.19
C GLY A 510 4.31 35.34 6.48
N GLU A 511 3.44 35.33 5.47
CA GLU A 511 2.03 34.95 5.60
C GLU A 511 1.91 33.48 6.03
N VAL A 512 1.00 33.22 6.97
CA VAL A 512 0.73 31.87 7.47
C VAL A 512 -0.74 31.52 7.20
N THR A 513 -0.94 30.40 6.51
CA THR A 513 -2.26 29.80 6.22
C THR A 513 -2.33 28.39 6.78
N ALA A 514 -3.50 27.79 6.87
CA ALA A 514 -3.64 26.37 7.21
C ALA A 514 -3.25 25.47 6.02
N THR A 515 -2.73 24.26 6.31
CA THR A 515 -2.55 23.21 5.30
C THR A 515 -3.87 22.53 4.95
N GLY A 516 -4.81 22.48 5.93
CA GLY A 516 -6.13 21.84 5.79
C GLY A 516 -6.08 20.30 5.81
N LEU A 517 -4.95 19.70 6.17
CA LEU A 517 -4.80 18.25 6.29
C LEU A 517 -4.66 17.83 7.77
N PRO A 518 -4.94 16.55 8.09
CA PRO A 518 -4.78 16.05 9.45
C PRO A 518 -3.37 16.25 10.02
N SER A 519 -3.26 16.37 11.35
CA SER A 519 -1.97 16.55 12.00
C SER A 519 -1.06 15.33 11.75
N SER A 520 0.15 15.60 11.27
CA SER A 520 1.17 14.57 11.00
C SER A 520 2.57 15.13 11.19
N ASN A 521 3.51 14.29 11.67
CA ASN A 521 4.91 14.70 11.86
C ASN A 521 5.66 14.80 10.53
N VAL A 522 5.21 15.67 9.64
CA VAL A 522 5.74 15.85 8.28
C VAL A 522 6.03 17.34 8.05
N LEU A 523 7.14 17.62 7.38
CA LEU A 523 7.51 18.94 6.85
C LEU A 523 7.60 18.85 5.33
N TYR A 524 7.05 19.85 4.63
CA TYR A 524 7.13 19.94 3.18
C TYR A 524 7.67 21.33 2.80
N PHE A 525 8.72 21.35 2.00
CA PHE A 525 9.35 22.56 1.48
C PHE A 525 8.96 22.73 0.02
N GLU A 526 8.22 23.79 -0.29
CA GLU A 526 7.95 24.23 -1.65
C GLU A 526 9.20 24.98 -2.13
N LEU A 527 9.79 24.56 -3.23
CA LEU A 527 11.04 25.08 -3.75
C LEU A 527 10.80 25.86 -5.05
N SER A 528 11.80 26.66 -5.46
CA SER A 528 11.79 27.31 -6.78
C SER A 528 11.80 26.28 -7.91
N ASP A 529 11.41 26.70 -9.13
CA ASP A 529 11.46 25.91 -10.37
C ASP A 529 10.63 24.60 -10.32
N ASP A 530 9.46 24.65 -9.68
CA ASP A 530 8.56 23.50 -9.48
C ASP A 530 9.24 22.30 -8.79
N ALA A 531 10.28 22.54 -7.97
CA ALA A 531 10.88 21.51 -7.13
C ALA A 531 10.26 21.48 -5.73
N TRP A 532 10.43 20.36 -5.04
CA TRP A 532 9.94 20.20 -3.67
C TRP A 532 10.72 19.17 -2.87
N CYS A 533 10.64 19.28 -1.54
CA CYS A 533 11.21 18.30 -0.61
C CYS A 533 10.25 18.04 0.54
N CYS A 534 9.92 16.79 0.81
CA CYS A 534 9.10 16.38 1.95
C CYS A 534 9.92 15.53 2.92
N VAL A 535 9.92 15.89 4.20
CA VAL A 535 10.68 15.22 5.27
C VAL A 535 9.71 14.49 6.18
N ARG A 536 9.86 13.18 6.25
CA ARG A 536 8.95 12.32 7.02
C ARG A 536 9.74 11.27 7.82
N PRO A 537 9.67 11.31 9.17
CA PRO A 537 10.17 10.22 10.00
C PRO A 537 9.37 8.94 9.79
N SER A 538 10.05 7.79 9.86
CA SER A 538 9.37 6.50 9.96
C SER A 538 8.70 6.36 11.32
N GLY A 539 7.48 5.82 11.35
CA GLY A 539 6.79 5.52 12.61
C GLY A 539 7.28 4.26 13.31
N THR A 540 7.99 3.37 12.58
CA THR A 540 8.34 2.02 13.07
C THR A 540 9.84 1.76 13.15
N GLU A 541 10.65 2.55 12.48
CA GLU A 541 12.10 2.38 12.39
C GLU A 541 12.81 3.72 12.64
N PRO A 542 14.05 3.73 13.15
CA PRO A 542 14.83 4.94 13.35
C PRO A 542 15.37 5.47 12.00
N LYS A 543 14.47 5.89 11.12
CA LYS A 543 14.74 6.39 9.77
C LYS A 543 13.99 7.68 9.49
N ILE A 544 14.60 8.58 8.73
CA ILE A 544 13.94 9.71 8.09
C ILE A 544 13.97 9.49 6.58
N LYS A 545 12.82 9.63 5.94
CA LYS A 545 12.69 9.65 4.49
C LYS A 545 12.59 11.08 4.00
N PHE A 546 13.34 11.38 2.97
CA PHE A 546 13.30 12.63 2.23
C PHE A 546 12.77 12.31 0.83
N TYR A 547 11.55 12.71 0.55
CA TYR A 547 10.98 12.65 -0.78
C TYR A 547 11.33 13.94 -1.48
N VAL A 548 11.81 13.87 -2.70
CA VAL A 548 12.17 15.05 -3.49
C VAL A 548 11.60 14.92 -4.90
N GLY A 549 11.17 16.04 -5.45
CA GLY A 549 10.72 16.14 -6.82
C GLY A 549 11.32 17.34 -7.51
N VAL A 550 11.62 17.19 -8.79
CA VAL A 550 12.15 18.23 -9.66
C VAL A 550 11.46 18.21 -11.02
N LYS A 551 11.51 19.35 -11.72
CA LYS A 551 11.09 19.46 -13.11
C LYS A 551 12.25 19.95 -13.95
N GLY A 552 12.58 19.20 -14.99
CA GLY A 552 13.66 19.55 -15.94
C GLY A 552 13.15 19.88 -17.33
N THR A 553 14.08 20.23 -18.20
CA THR A 553 13.85 20.47 -19.64
C THR A 553 14.27 19.29 -20.52
N SER A 554 14.90 18.28 -19.92
CA SER A 554 15.24 16.99 -20.52
C SER A 554 15.30 15.91 -19.44
N LEU A 555 15.17 14.63 -19.85
CA LEU A 555 15.20 13.49 -18.94
C LEU A 555 16.54 13.42 -18.19
N GLU A 556 17.65 13.46 -18.92
CA GLU A 556 19.01 13.43 -18.33
C GLU A 556 19.25 14.62 -17.38
N GLY A 557 18.80 15.82 -17.76
CA GLY A 557 18.93 17.02 -16.93
C GLY A 557 18.12 16.89 -15.63
N ALA A 558 16.89 16.40 -15.72
CA ALA A 558 16.04 16.19 -14.55
C ALA A 558 16.62 15.11 -13.62
N ASP A 559 17.11 13.99 -14.15
CA ASP A 559 17.76 12.94 -13.36
C ASP A 559 18.99 13.45 -12.62
N LYS A 560 19.83 14.23 -13.29
CA LYS A 560 21.02 14.85 -12.67
C LYS A 560 20.62 15.80 -11.53
N THR A 561 19.67 16.69 -11.79
CA THR A 561 19.19 17.66 -10.79
C THR A 561 18.56 16.96 -9.59
N LEU A 562 17.83 15.87 -9.82
CA LEU A 562 17.24 15.04 -8.76
C LEU A 562 18.32 14.46 -7.83
N GLU A 563 19.38 13.86 -8.39
CA GLU A 563 20.46 13.27 -7.59
C GLU A 563 21.25 14.35 -6.82
N GLU A 564 21.47 15.52 -7.42
CA GLU A 564 22.09 16.66 -6.75
C GLU A 564 21.24 17.15 -5.58
N LEU A 565 19.92 17.33 -5.76
CA LEU A 565 19.00 17.73 -4.69
C LEU A 565 18.95 16.70 -3.56
N LYS A 566 18.91 15.40 -3.87
CA LYS A 566 18.94 14.32 -2.86
C LYS A 566 20.18 14.40 -1.98
N ALA A 567 21.34 14.60 -2.58
CA ALA A 567 22.62 14.71 -1.87
C ALA A 567 22.67 15.96 -0.96
N GLU A 568 22.22 17.12 -1.46
CA GLU A 568 22.20 18.37 -0.69
C GLU A 568 21.18 18.33 0.45
N VAL A 569 20.02 17.68 0.26
CA VAL A 569 19.03 17.47 1.33
C VAL A 569 19.62 16.61 2.45
N LEU A 570 20.23 15.47 2.14
CA LEU A 570 20.87 14.63 3.17
C LEU A 570 21.91 15.42 3.97
N LYS A 571 22.82 16.11 3.29
CA LYS A 571 23.85 16.93 3.92
C LYS A 571 23.28 18.06 4.80
N LYS A 572 22.15 18.65 4.41
CA LYS A 572 21.51 19.75 5.16
C LYS A 572 20.87 19.27 6.46
N PHE A 573 20.39 18.04 6.50
CA PHE A 573 19.70 17.47 7.65
C PHE A 573 20.59 16.58 8.54
N GLU A 574 21.80 16.22 8.12
CA GLU A 574 22.86 15.68 8.98
C GLU A 574 23.27 16.71 10.05
#